data_69ef146ebee2f643de7c4deefdf65160
#
_entry.id   69ef146ebee2f643de7c4deefdf65160
#
_cell.length_a   1.000
_cell.length_b   1.000
_cell.length_c   1.000
_cell.angle_alpha   90.00
_cell.angle_beta   90.00
_cell.angle_gamma   90.00
#
_symmetry.space_group_name_H-M   'P 1'
#
loop_
_entity.id
_entity.type
_entity.pdbx_description
1 polymer ?
#
loop_
_entity_poly.entity_id
_entity_poly.type
_entity_poly.pdbx_seq_one_letter_code
_entity_poly.pdbx_strand_id
1 'polypeptide(L)'
;MKIVYMLLLVVVLALAVGYCRAGREVNRTPVRTFDLNRYLGTWYEIARFDFRFERGLDHVQATYERRPDGLILVRNSGREVRTGKRRVAEGKARLTKVPGRLRVSFFWIFYSQYTVLELGE
;
A
#
# COMPACT_ATOMS: atom_id res chain seq x y z
N MET A 1 -18.30 3.53 37.44
CA MET A 1 -18.66 3.08 36.08
C MET A 1 -17.71 3.56 35.02
N LYS A 2 -17.37 4.84 34.93
CA LYS A 2 -16.44 5.38 33.91
C LYS A 2 -15.02 4.77 34.02
N ILE A 3 -14.52 4.45 35.19
CA ILE A 3 -13.19 3.86 35.41
C ILE A 3 -13.11 2.41 34.91
N VAL A 4 -14.19 1.62 35.05
CA VAL A 4 -14.23 0.24 34.55
C VAL A 4 -14.20 0.18 33.04
N TYR A 5 -14.90 1.08 32.35
CA TYR A 5 -14.86 1.17 30.88
C TYR A 5 -13.50 1.62 30.36
N MET A 6 -12.83 2.54 31.06
CA MET A 6 -11.50 3.00 30.70
C MET A 6 -10.45 1.90 30.86
N LEU A 7 -10.53 1.11 31.92
CA LEU A 7 -9.65 -0.06 32.13
C LEU A 7 -9.89 -1.14 31.07
N LEU A 8 -11.15 -1.43 30.71
CA LEU A 8 -11.49 -2.36 29.63
C LEU A 8 -10.94 -1.89 28.28
N LEU A 9 -11.05 -0.59 28.00
CA LEU A 9 -10.51 -0.02 26.75
C LEU A 9 -8.99 -0.13 26.68
N VAL A 10 -8.29 0.12 27.77
CA VAL A 10 -6.82 -0.01 27.85
C VAL A 10 -6.39 -1.47 27.68
N VAL A 11 -7.11 -2.42 28.28
CA VAL A 11 -6.83 -3.86 28.13
C VAL A 11 -7.06 -4.32 26.70
N VAL A 12 -8.15 -3.89 26.04
CA VAL A 12 -8.45 -4.22 24.65
C VAL A 12 -7.40 -3.63 23.71
N LEU A 13 -6.96 -2.38 23.93
CA LEU A 13 -5.88 -1.75 23.18
C LEU A 13 -4.54 -2.46 23.39
N ALA A 14 -4.21 -2.86 24.62
CA ALA A 14 -2.99 -3.60 24.92
C ALA A 14 -2.99 -5.00 24.26
N LEU A 15 -4.12 -5.70 24.26
CA LEU A 15 -4.30 -6.98 23.57
C LEU A 15 -4.20 -6.82 22.06
N ALA A 16 -4.79 -5.77 21.48
CA ALA A 16 -4.70 -5.48 20.04
C ALA A 16 -3.26 -5.17 19.62
N VAL A 17 -2.52 -4.39 20.39
CA VAL A 17 -1.10 -4.11 20.16
C VAL A 17 -0.25 -5.36 20.33
N GLY A 18 -0.53 -6.21 21.32
CA GLY A 18 0.13 -7.50 21.53
C GLY A 18 -0.12 -8.47 20.38
N TYR A 19 -1.34 -8.52 19.88
CA TYR A 19 -1.71 -9.36 18.73
C TYR A 19 -1.03 -8.93 17.43
N CYS A 20 -0.91 -7.61 17.21
CA CYS A 20 -0.15 -7.07 16.06
C CYS A 20 1.35 -7.33 16.16
N ARG A 21 1.91 -7.47 17.38
CA ARG A 21 3.34 -7.79 17.60
C ARG A 21 3.65 -9.27 17.49
N ALA A 22 2.69 -10.15 17.75
CA ALA A 22 2.84 -11.60 17.63
C ALA A 22 2.83 -12.10 16.17
N GLY A 23 2.54 -11.22 15.20
CA GLY A 23 2.67 -11.53 13.77
C GLY A 23 4.13 -11.76 13.40
N ARG A 24 4.36 -12.80 12.60
CA ARG A 24 5.67 -13.14 12.01
C ARG A 24 6.37 -11.87 11.53
N GLU A 25 7.57 -11.63 12.00
CA GLU A 25 8.35 -10.45 11.61
C GLU A 25 8.59 -10.49 10.09
N VAL A 26 7.90 -9.62 9.37
CA VAL A 26 8.05 -9.52 7.93
C VAL A 26 9.31 -8.73 7.64
N ASN A 27 10.21 -9.29 6.85
CA ASN A 27 11.38 -8.56 6.36
C ASN A 27 10.91 -7.37 5.51
N ARG A 28 11.13 -6.16 6.00
CA ARG A 28 10.76 -4.90 5.34
C ARG A 28 11.95 -4.20 4.69
N THR A 29 13.04 -4.93 4.49
CA THR A 29 14.22 -4.40 3.80
C THR A 29 13.88 -4.16 2.34
N PRO A 30 14.08 -2.94 1.81
CA PRO A 30 13.83 -2.68 0.40
C PRO A 30 14.84 -3.40 -0.50
N VAL A 31 14.49 -3.58 -1.76
CA VAL A 31 15.41 -4.05 -2.79
C VAL A 31 16.67 -3.17 -2.82
N ARG A 32 17.83 -3.79 -3.05
CA ARG A 32 19.12 -3.09 -3.07
C ARG A 32 19.29 -2.20 -4.30
N THR A 33 18.72 -2.62 -5.42
CA THR A 33 18.73 -1.90 -6.69
C THR A 33 17.31 -1.68 -7.15
N PHE A 34 17.04 -0.48 -7.65
CA PHE A 34 15.72 -0.12 -8.16
C PHE A 34 15.86 0.74 -9.41
N ASP A 35 15.48 0.19 -10.55
CA ASP A 35 15.43 0.90 -11.81
C ASP A 35 13.98 1.32 -12.08
N LEU A 36 13.71 2.61 -11.96
CA LEU A 36 12.38 3.15 -12.20
C LEU A 36 11.87 2.86 -13.61
N ASN A 37 12.71 2.94 -14.62
CA ASN A 37 12.29 2.73 -16.01
C ASN A 37 11.76 1.32 -16.24
N ARG A 38 12.37 0.34 -15.57
CA ARG A 38 11.88 -1.05 -15.59
C ARG A 38 10.64 -1.27 -14.74
N TYR A 39 10.44 -0.42 -13.72
CA TYR A 39 9.29 -0.50 -12.83
C TYR A 39 8.02 0.16 -13.41
N LEU A 40 8.17 1.09 -14.33
CA LEU A 40 7.04 1.73 -15.02
C LEU A 40 6.23 0.69 -15.81
N GLY A 41 4.96 1.01 -16.07
CA GLY A 41 4.03 0.14 -16.77
C GLY A 41 2.94 -0.41 -15.86
N THR A 42 2.35 -1.51 -16.26
CA THR A 42 1.22 -2.11 -15.57
C THR A 42 1.62 -3.38 -14.84
N TRP A 43 1.27 -3.45 -13.58
CA TRP A 43 1.47 -4.58 -12.69
C TRP A 43 0.13 -5.17 -12.30
N TYR A 44 0.00 -6.49 -12.43
CA TYR A 44 -1.19 -7.24 -12.06
C TYR A 44 -1.01 -7.88 -10.70
N GLU A 45 -1.98 -7.67 -9.82
CA GLU A 45 -1.95 -8.29 -8.50
C GLU A 45 -2.28 -9.78 -8.61
N ILE A 46 -1.41 -10.61 -8.07
CA ILE A 46 -1.60 -12.08 -8.00
C ILE A 46 -2.15 -12.47 -6.62
N ALA A 47 -1.64 -11.83 -5.57
CA ALA A 47 -2.05 -12.10 -4.20
C ALA A 47 -1.87 -10.86 -3.32
N ARG A 48 -2.69 -10.74 -2.27
CA ARG A 48 -2.60 -9.67 -1.29
C ARG A 48 -3.12 -10.13 0.07
N PHE A 49 -2.75 -9.38 1.10
CA PHE A 49 -3.53 -9.38 2.33
C PHE A 49 -4.81 -8.57 2.14
N ASP A 50 -5.91 -8.97 2.78
CA ASP A 50 -7.20 -8.30 2.63
C ASP A 50 -7.20 -6.94 3.34
N PHE A 51 -6.85 -5.91 2.61
CA PHE A 51 -6.90 -4.53 3.08
C PHE A 51 -8.30 -3.93 2.88
N ARG A 52 -8.69 -3.10 3.83
CA ARG A 52 -10.01 -2.46 3.83
C ARG A 52 -10.36 -1.74 2.53
N PHE A 53 -9.39 -1.07 1.89
CA PHE A 53 -9.61 -0.29 0.66
C PHE A 53 -9.74 -1.15 -0.60
N GLU A 54 -9.21 -2.36 -0.58
CA GLU A 54 -9.22 -3.30 -1.70
C GLU A 54 -10.20 -4.46 -1.50
N ARG A 55 -10.84 -4.50 -0.34
CA ARG A 55 -11.82 -5.54 -0.02
C ARG A 55 -12.97 -5.54 -1.02
N GLY A 56 -13.29 -6.73 -1.54
CA GLY A 56 -14.35 -6.92 -2.54
C GLY A 56 -13.96 -6.54 -3.96
N LEU A 57 -12.69 -6.30 -4.23
CA LEU A 57 -12.15 -6.08 -5.58
C LEU A 57 -11.43 -7.32 -6.09
N ASP A 58 -11.55 -7.57 -7.38
CA ASP A 58 -10.72 -8.51 -8.14
C ASP A 58 -10.09 -7.82 -9.36
N HIS A 59 -9.28 -8.54 -10.12
CA HIS A 59 -8.58 -7.99 -11.28
C HIS A 59 -7.85 -6.67 -10.96
N VAL A 60 -7.23 -6.63 -9.78
CA VAL A 60 -6.52 -5.43 -9.31
C VAL A 60 -5.22 -5.28 -10.09
N GLN A 61 -4.98 -4.08 -10.55
CA GLN A 61 -3.75 -3.70 -11.24
C GLN A 61 -3.31 -2.29 -10.86
N ALA A 62 -2.02 -2.07 -10.93
CA ALA A 62 -1.40 -0.77 -10.71
C ALA A 62 -0.61 -0.36 -11.96
N THR A 63 -0.82 0.85 -12.43
CA THR A 63 -0.06 1.41 -13.54
C THR A 63 0.77 2.59 -13.05
N TYR A 64 2.04 2.60 -13.44
CA TYR A 64 3.01 3.64 -13.08
C TYR A 64 3.50 4.31 -14.35
N GLU A 65 3.37 5.63 -14.45
CA GLU A 65 3.78 6.42 -15.58
C GLU A 65 4.59 7.64 -15.13
N ARG A 66 5.64 7.97 -15.87
CA ARG A 66 6.44 9.16 -15.59
C ARG A 66 5.67 10.42 -16.00
N ARG A 67 5.60 11.38 -15.10
CA ARG A 67 5.01 12.69 -15.37
C ARG A 67 6.07 13.68 -15.83
N PRO A 68 5.69 14.73 -16.59
CA PRO A 68 6.62 15.78 -17.02
C PRO A 68 7.27 16.54 -15.85
N ASP A 69 6.59 16.63 -14.68
CA ASP A 69 7.09 17.29 -13.47
C ASP A 69 8.08 16.45 -12.66
N GLY A 70 8.46 15.26 -13.16
CA GLY A 70 9.37 14.34 -12.50
C GLY A 70 8.72 13.42 -11.47
N LEU A 71 7.44 13.62 -11.17
CA LEU A 71 6.67 12.69 -10.35
C LEU A 71 6.22 11.47 -11.17
N ILE A 72 5.73 10.47 -10.48
CA ILE A 72 5.18 9.25 -11.06
C ILE A 72 3.67 9.28 -10.88
N LEU A 73 2.91 9.16 -11.97
CA LEU A 73 1.48 8.92 -11.89
C LEU A 73 1.26 7.47 -11.46
N VAL A 74 0.46 7.27 -10.44
CA VAL A 74 0.04 5.96 -9.94
C VAL A 74 -1.45 5.82 -10.17
N ARG A 75 -1.84 4.80 -10.92
CA ARG A 75 -3.25 4.49 -11.15
C ARG A 75 -3.53 3.08 -10.69
N ASN A 76 -4.29 2.94 -9.62
CA ASN A 76 -4.78 1.66 -9.13
C ASN A 76 -6.19 1.43 -9.63
N SER A 77 -6.47 0.25 -10.15
CA SER A 77 -7.80 -0.12 -10.59
C SER A 77 -8.14 -1.55 -10.18
N GLY A 78 -9.43 -1.81 -10.00
CA GLY A 78 -9.96 -3.10 -9.69
C GLY A 78 -11.41 -3.18 -10.10
N ARG A 79 -11.95 -4.39 -10.16
CA ARG A 79 -13.37 -4.64 -10.42
C ARG A 79 -14.06 -5.01 -9.11
N GLU A 80 -15.15 -4.34 -8.82
CA GLU A 80 -16.00 -4.69 -7.69
C GLU A 80 -16.74 -6.01 -8.01
N VAL A 81 -16.47 -7.06 -7.25
CA VAL A 81 -16.99 -8.41 -7.50
C VAL A 81 -18.51 -8.42 -7.48
N ARG A 82 -19.13 -7.67 -6.55
CA ARG A 82 -20.58 -7.65 -6.36
C ARG A 82 -21.33 -6.98 -7.51
N THR A 83 -20.81 -5.92 -8.09
CA THR A 83 -21.49 -5.10 -9.09
C THR A 83 -20.90 -5.17 -10.49
N GLY A 84 -19.68 -5.71 -10.62
CA GLY A 84 -18.90 -5.69 -11.85
C GLY A 84 -18.35 -4.32 -12.23
N LYS A 85 -18.59 -3.29 -11.42
CA LYS A 85 -18.12 -1.92 -11.69
C LYS A 85 -16.62 -1.81 -11.50
N ARG A 86 -15.97 -1.09 -12.42
CA ARG A 86 -14.56 -0.74 -12.29
C ARG A 86 -14.39 0.41 -11.30
N ARG A 87 -13.44 0.25 -10.38
CA ARG A 87 -12.98 1.29 -9.47
C ARG A 87 -11.59 1.72 -9.89
N VAL A 88 -11.34 3.02 -9.89
CA VAL A 88 -10.03 3.61 -10.24
C VAL A 88 -9.69 4.65 -9.20
N ALA A 89 -8.46 4.58 -8.70
CA ALA A 89 -7.87 5.61 -7.83
C ALA A 89 -6.56 6.09 -8.46
N GLU A 90 -6.41 7.38 -8.61
CA GLU A 90 -5.20 8.01 -9.10
C GLU A 90 -4.46 8.72 -7.98
N GLY A 91 -3.15 8.57 -8.00
CA GLY A 91 -2.26 9.20 -7.06
C GLY A 91 -0.95 9.58 -7.73
N LYS A 92 -0.03 10.05 -6.92
CA LYS A 92 1.32 10.42 -7.36
C LYS A 92 2.35 9.81 -6.43
N ALA A 93 3.49 9.44 -7.00
CA ALA A 93 4.61 8.93 -6.24
C ALA A 93 5.87 9.74 -6.55
N ARG A 94 6.80 9.71 -5.62
CA ARG A 94 8.15 10.24 -5.79
C ARG A 94 9.18 9.26 -5.28
N LEU A 95 10.34 9.23 -5.91
CA LEU A 95 11.48 8.48 -5.44
C LEU A 95 12.02 9.08 -4.15
N THR A 96 12.66 8.25 -3.35
CA THR A 96 13.44 8.66 -2.19
C THR A 96 14.93 8.40 -2.43
N LYS A 97 15.77 8.79 -1.50
CA LYS A 97 17.21 8.49 -1.55
C LYS A 97 17.51 7.00 -1.37
N VAL A 98 16.55 6.22 -0.89
CA VAL A 98 16.71 4.78 -0.67
C VAL A 98 16.11 4.04 -1.87
N PRO A 99 16.89 3.23 -2.60
CA PRO A 99 16.37 2.40 -3.68
C PRO A 99 15.21 1.52 -3.20
N GLY A 100 14.16 1.40 -4.01
CA GLY A 100 12.97 0.62 -3.69
C GLY A 100 12.02 1.24 -2.66
N ARG A 101 12.36 2.41 -2.11
CA ARG A 101 11.43 3.19 -1.27
C ARG A 101 10.90 4.38 -2.03
N LEU A 102 9.59 4.47 -2.11
CA LEU A 102 8.86 5.58 -2.72
C LEU A 102 7.95 6.22 -1.67
N ARG A 103 7.54 7.44 -1.94
CA ARG A 103 6.45 8.07 -1.19
C ARG A 103 5.28 8.24 -2.14
N VAL A 104 4.12 7.75 -1.73
CA VAL A 104 2.90 7.70 -2.55
C VAL A 104 1.81 8.51 -1.88
N SER A 105 1.10 9.31 -2.67
CA SER A 105 -0.03 10.10 -2.22
C SER A 105 -1.23 9.88 -3.14
N PHE A 106 -2.36 9.51 -2.55
CA PHE A 106 -3.67 9.49 -3.21
C PHE A 106 -4.56 10.64 -2.78
N PHE A 107 -4.09 11.44 -1.84
CA PHE A 107 -4.86 12.56 -1.32
C PHE A 107 -3.97 13.78 -1.07
N TRP A 108 -3.97 14.73 -1.99
CA TRP A 108 -3.34 16.04 -1.92
C TRP A 108 -1.86 16.01 -1.49
N ILE A 109 -1.54 16.51 -0.27
CA ILE A 109 -0.17 16.60 0.26
C ILE A 109 0.20 15.44 1.20
N PHE A 110 -0.72 14.53 1.49
CA PHE A 110 -0.48 13.42 2.40
C PHE A 110 0.20 12.27 1.68
N TYR A 111 1.45 11.99 2.05
CA TYR A 111 2.28 10.94 1.48
C TYR A 111 2.48 9.80 2.47
N SER A 112 2.36 8.58 1.98
CA SER A 112 2.70 7.34 2.69
C SER A 112 3.97 6.75 2.13
N GLN A 113 4.70 6.01 2.97
CA GLN A 113 5.84 5.23 2.51
C GLN A 113 5.37 3.98 1.77
N TYR A 114 5.98 3.73 0.63
CA TYR A 114 5.81 2.52 -0.16
C TYR A 114 7.17 1.86 -0.35
N THR A 115 7.27 0.56 -0.06
CA THR A 115 8.54 -0.16 -0.13
C THR A 115 8.41 -1.37 -1.04
N VAL A 116 9.28 -1.44 -2.03
CA VAL A 116 9.44 -2.62 -2.90
C VAL A 116 10.36 -3.59 -2.19
N LEU A 117 9.85 -4.77 -1.84
CA LEU A 117 10.58 -5.78 -1.07
C LEU A 117 11.29 -6.78 -1.96
N GLU A 118 10.73 -7.08 -3.13
CA GLU A 118 11.29 -8.04 -4.08
C GLU A 118 10.88 -7.66 -5.49
N LEU A 119 11.76 -7.86 -6.44
CA LEU A 119 11.51 -7.72 -7.88
C LEU A 119 12.01 -8.97 -8.57
N GLY A 120 11.17 -9.59 -9.40
CA GLY A 120 11.58 -10.64 -10.33
C GLY A 120 12.46 -10.08 -11.46
N GLU A 121 13.18 -10.97 -12.13
CA GLU A 121 13.98 -10.64 -13.32
C GLU A 121 13.11 -10.39 -14.57
#